data_00f43c3525cd54f71e09c932fd199901
#
_entry.id   00f43c3525cd54f71e09c932fd199901
#
_cell.length_a   1.000
_cell.length_b   1.000
_cell.length_c   1.000
_cell.angle_alpha   90.00
_cell.angle_beta   90.00
_cell.angle_gamma   90.00
#
_symmetry.space_group_name_H-M   'P 1'
#
loop_
_entity.id
_entity.type
_entity.pdbx_description
1 polymer ?
#
loop_
_entity_poly.entity_id
_entity_poly.type
_entity_poly.pdbx_seq_one_letter_code
_entity_poly.pdbx_strand_id
1 'polypeptide(L)'
;ISLLLTPIYQSEALLEPNPRLQQATNLTQFSGAASVMGLDLSSSSGGADIEPVSIETIRSKDFFSNLTEDQSFLIELMAFKKFNIETQEIFYDNTKYNFEDSSWIIGGESKKPTFHDSYETFIKNHLSVETDSITKLTKVSISHPSPKVAKKWADMIILKINNIMRDKKLDELNKSVLFLKNELNKTNVNELKVAISESIERELNSLMYAKITEDYIFKVIDKPRVATVQSAPKKKNIVVISTIIGFILSVLI
;
A
#
# COMPACT_ATOMS: atom_id res chain seq x y z
N ILE A 1 14.22 -0.03 -32.84
CA ILE A 1 13.60 -0.87 -31.78
C ILE A 1 13.23 -0.01 -30.57
N SER A 2 14.13 0.86 -30.06
CA SER A 2 13.88 1.70 -28.87
C SER A 2 12.71 2.70 -29.02
N LEU A 3 12.35 3.11 -30.22
CA LEU A 3 11.25 4.05 -30.50
C LEU A 3 9.86 3.37 -30.49
N LEU A 4 9.82 2.04 -30.59
CA LEU A 4 8.57 1.25 -30.62
C LEU A 4 8.11 0.84 -29.24
N LEU A 5 8.93 1.03 -28.19
CA LEU A 5 8.57 0.67 -26.82
C LEU A 5 7.70 1.74 -26.18
N THR A 6 6.60 1.32 -25.56
CA THR A 6 5.69 2.21 -24.84
C THR A 6 6.42 2.92 -23.70
N PRO A 7 6.37 4.25 -23.61
CA PRO A 7 6.96 4.99 -22.50
C PRO A 7 6.22 4.64 -21.20
N ILE A 8 6.97 4.46 -20.12
CA ILE A 8 6.45 4.23 -18.78
C ILE A 8 6.83 5.43 -17.91
N TYR A 9 5.87 5.92 -17.17
CA TYR A 9 6.03 7.01 -16.20
C TYR A 9 5.91 6.45 -14.79
N GLN A 10 6.67 7.03 -13.87
CA GLN A 10 6.67 6.61 -12.48
C GLN A 10 6.25 7.77 -11.59
N SER A 11 5.27 7.52 -10.73
CA SER A 11 4.87 8.43 -9.67
C SER A 11 5.32 7.83 -8.34
N GLU A 12 6.04 8.60 -7.57
CA GLU A 12 6.64 8.17 -6.30
C GLU A 12 6.07 8.97 -5.14
N ALA A 13 5.92 8.32 -4.01
CA ALA A 13 5.65 8.94 -2.72
C ALA A 13 6.70 8.51 -1.72
N LEU A 14 7.11 9.43 -0.85
CA LEU A 14 7.97 9.14 0.29
C LEU A 14 7.13 9.21 1.57
N LEU A 15 7.15 8.14 2.31
CA LEU A 15 6.32 7.91 3.49
C LEU A 15 7.18 7.70 4.72
N GLU A 16 6.80 8.33 5.82
CA GLU A 16 7.39 8.12 7.14
C GLU A 16 6.43 7.26 7.98
N PRO A 17 6.88 6.16 8.59
CA PRO A 17 6.06 5.45 9.57
C PRO A 17 5.66 6.39 10.70
N ASN A 18 4.40 6.35 11.13
CA ASN A 18 3.90 7.27 12.14
C ASN A 18 4.62 7.07 13.48
N PRO A 19 5.40 8.06 13.95
CA PRO A 19 6.26 7.90 15.13
C PRO A 19 5.48 7.65 16.43
N ARG A 20 4.21 8.09 16.51
CA ARG A 20 3.37 7.82 17.68
C ARG A 20 2.98 6.35 17.81
N LEU A 21 2.86 5.64 16.69
CA LEU A 21 2.59 4.20 16.73
C LEU A 21 3.83 3.41 17.15
N GLN A 22 5.02 3.90 16.84
CA GLN A 22 6.28 3.30 17.29
C GLN A 22 6.49 3.49 18.81
N GLN A 23 6.07 4.63 19.36
CA GLN A 23 6.19 4.91 20.80
C GLN A 23 5.18 4.12 21.65
N ALA A 24 4.00 3.83 21.12
CA ALA A 24 2.97 3.05 21.82
C ALA A 24 3.40 1.58 22.08
N THR A 25 4.45 1.10 21.42
CA THR A 25 5.00 -0.25 21.60
C THR A 25 5.96 -0.36 22.78
N ASN A 26 6.37 0.73 23.43
CA ASN A 26 7.21 0.70 24.63
C ASN A 26 6.40 0.36 25.91
N LEU A 27 5.49 -0.62 25.80
CA LEU A 27 4.74 -1.20 26.94
C LEU A 27 5.59 -2.04 27.91
N THR A 28 6.91 -2.03 27.74
CA THR A 28 7.87 -2.69 28.65
C THR A 28 7.81 -2.16 30.08
N GLN A 29 7.20 -1.00 30.33
CA GLN A 29 6.99 -0.49 31.69
C GLN A 29 5.93 -1.26 32.50
N PHE A 30 5.09 -2.08 31.84
CA PHE A 30 4.04 -2.87 32.50
C PHE A 30 4.30 -4.38 32.58
N SER A 31 5.44 -4.85 32.05
CA SER A 31 5.82 -6.27 32.14
C SER A 31 5.90 -6.77 33.59
N GLY A 32 6.20 -5.89 34.55
CA GLY A 32 6.23 -6.23 35.97
C GLY A 32 4.86 -6.54 36.57
N ALA A 33 3.80 -5.81 36.20
CA ALA A 33 2.45 -6.07 36.72
C ALA A 33 1.78 -7.28 36.04
N ALA A 34 2.05 -7.47 34.75
CA ALA A 34 1.54 -8.60 34.00
C ALA A 34 2.20 -9.93 34.39
N SER A 35 3.49 -9.92 34.71
CA SER A 35 4.21 -11.12 35.19
C SER A 35 3.70 -11.59 36.56
N VAL A 36 3.27 -10.68 37.41
CA VAL A 36 2.62 -11.02 38.70
C VAL A 36 1.28 -11.72 38.47
N MET A 37 0.60 -11.44 37.35
CA MET A 37 -0.69 -12.08 37.00
C MET A 37 -0.52 -13.35 36.14
N GLY A 38 0.71 -13.82 35.91
CA GLY A 38 0.99 -15.00 35.11
C GLY A 38 0.74 -14.81 33.61
N LEU A 39 0.55 -13.57 33.17
CA LEU A 39 0.40 -13.22 31.76
C LEU A 39 1.78 -12.91 31.20
N ASP A 40 2.30 -13.80 30.40
CA ASP A 40 3.55 -13.58 29.67
C ASP A 40 3.28 -12.64 28.48
N LEU A 41 3.34 -11.31 28.77
CA LEU A 41 3.22 -10.27 27.75
C LEU A 41 4.54 -10.05 27.00
N SER A 42 5.59 -10.79 27.32
CA SER A 42 6.88 -10.69 26.62
C SER A 42 6.78 -11.22 25.19
N SER A 43 5.87 -12.17 24.93
CA SER A 43 5.57 -12.68 23.61
C SER A 43 4.52 -11.86 22.85
N SER A 44 3.78 -11.03 23.53
CA SER A 44 2.80 -10.09 22.96
C SER A 44 3.33 -8.65 22.92
N SER A 45 4.65 -8.46 22.95
CA SER A 45 5.26 -7.20 22.54
C SER A 45 4.92 -6.96 21.07
N GLY A 46 3.64 -6.63 20.86
CA GLY A 46 3.05 -6.22 19.59
C GLY A 46 3.60 -4.90 19.06
N GLY A 47 4.85 -4.64 19.34
CA GLY A 47 5.75 -3.79 18.64
C GLY A 47 6.44 -4.54 17.49
N ALA A 48 5.82 -5.59 16.95
CA ALA A 48 6.18 -6.05 15.64
C ALA A 48 6.16 -4.81 14.74
N ASP A 49 7.29 -4.52 14.12
CA ASP A 49 7.47 -3.39 13.22
C ASP A 49 6.21 -3.24 12.36
N ILE A 50 5.37 -2.25 12.69
CA ILE A 50 4.09 -2.00 12.01
C ILE A 50 4.34 -1.74 10.53
N GLU A 51 5.52 -1.22 10.23
CA GLU A 51 5.99 -0.92 8.89
C GLU A 51 6.09 -2.16 8.00
N PRO A 52 6.81 -3.25 8.33
CA PRO A 52 6.84 -4.47 7.51
C PRO A 52 5.45 -5.06 7.28
N VAL A 53 4.60 -5.08 8.31
CA VAL A 53 3.22 -5.56 8.18
C VAL A 53 2.42 -4.70 7.20
N SER A 54 2.61 -3.38 7.22
CA SER A 54 1.92 -2.46 6.31
C SER A 54 2.38 -2.64 4.87
N ILE A 55 3.68 -2.86 4.64
CA ILE A 55 4.25 -3.13 3.32
C ILE A 55 3.71 -4.44 2.75
N GLU A 56 3.72 -5.51 3.54
CA GLU A 56 3.16 -6.78 3.11
C GLU A 56 1.63 -6.70 2.92
N THR A 57 0.94 -5.84 3.69
CA THR A 57 -0.47 -5.55 3.46
C THR A 57 -0.68 -4.91 2.09
N ILE A 58 0.11 -3.92 1.68
CA ILE A 58 0.03 -3.29 0.35
C ILE A 58 0.21 -4.33 -0.78
N ARG A 59 1.06 -5.34 -0.57
CA ARG A 59 1.31 -6.42 -1.52
C ARG A 59 0.28 -7.55 -1.45
N SER A 60 -0.59 -7.55 -0.46
CA SER A 60 -1.52 -8.66 -0.24
C SER A 60 -2.64 -8.70 -1.30
N LYS A 61 -3.18 -9.90 -1.50
CA LYS A 61 -4.35 -10.12 -2.36
C LYS A 61 -5.59 -9.40 -1.85
N ASP A 62 -5.75 -9.32 -0.53
CA ASP A 62 -6.89 -8.63 0.09
C ASP A 62 -6.82 -7.12 -0.16
N PHE A 63 -5.63 -6.53 -0.08
CA PHE A 63 -5.44 -5.13 -0.43
C PHE A 63 -5.75 -4.87 -1.91
N PHE A 64 -5.26 -5.73 -2.81
CA PHE A 64 -5.58 -5.63 -4.23
C PHE A 64 -7.08 -5.77 -4.50
N SER A 65 -7.78 -6.66 -3.79
CA SER A 65 -9.24 -6.78 -3.86
C SER A 65 -9.92 -5.45 -3.54
N ASN A 66 -9.47 -4.76 -2.48
CA ASN A 66 -9.97 -3.43 -2.14
C ASN A 66 -9.70 -2.37 -3.21
N LEU A 67 -8.57 -2.45 -3.95
CA LEU A 67 -8.31 -1.56 -5.08
C LEU A 67 -9.29 -1.79 -6.22
N THR A 68 -9.64 -3.05 -6.49
CA THR A 68 -10.53 -3.46 -7.59
C THR A 68 -12.02 -3.19 -7.33
N GLU A 69 -12.39 -2.73 -6.13
CA GLU A 69 -13.73 -2.18 -5.85
C GLU A 69 -14.00 -0.93 -6.71
N ASP A 70 -12.96 -0.13 -6.97
CA ASP A 70 -13.02 0.91 -7.99
C ASP A 70 -12.89 0.26 -9.39
N GLN A 71 -14.01 0.16 -10.11
CA GLN A 71 -14.04 -0.41 -11.45
C GLN A 71 -13.07 0.31 -12.40
N SER A 72 -12.85 1.61 -12.22
CA SER A 72 -11.93 2.39 -13.05
C SER A 72 -10.49 1.88 -12.92
N PHE A 73 -10.08 1.44 -11.73
CA PHE A 73 -8.75 0.87 -11.49
C PHE A 73 -8.50 -0.38 -12.35
N LEU A 74 -9.47 -1.30 -12.37
CA LEU A 74 -9.32 -2.54 -13.15
C LEU A 74 -9.31 -2.27 -14.66
N ILE A 75 -10.12 -1.31 -15.14
CA ILE A 75 -10.14 -0.89 -16.54
C ILE A 75 -8.80 -0.26 -16.93
N GLU A 76 -8.28 0.65 -16.10
CA GLU A 76 -6.97 1.28 -16.31
C GLU A 76 -5.83 0.26 -16.30
N LEU A 77 -5.94 -0.82 -15.49
CA LEU A 77 -4.94 -1.87 -15.40
C LEU A 77 -4.96 -2.81 -16.60
N MET A 78 -6.14 -3.29 -17.02
CA MET A 78 -6.27 -4.42 -17.94
C MET A 78 -6.68 -4.03 -19.36
N ALA A 79 -7.39 -2.91 -19.51
CA ALA A 79 -7.88 -2.42 -20.81
C ALA A 79 -7.16 -1.14 -21.29
N PHE A 80 -6.08 -0.71 -20.64
CA PHE A 80 -5.28 0.40 -21.12
C PHE A 80 -4.67 0.06 -22.49
N LYS A 81 -4.74 1.01 -23.44
CA LYS A 81 -4.16 0.88 -24.79
C LYS A 81 -3.01 1.84 -25.01
N LYS A 82 -3.23 3.12 -24.85
CA LYS A 82 -2.21 4.17 -25.04
C LYS A 82 -2.58 5.46 -24.31
N PHE A 83 -1.58 6.27 -24.04
CA PHE A 83 -1.72 7.63 -23.56
C PHE A 83 -1.19 8.62 -24.61
N ASN A 84 -1.97 9.63 -24.93
CA ASN A 84 -1.53 10.72 -25.81
C ASN A 84 -0.98 11.86 -24.93
N ILE A 85 0.30 12.18 -25.10
CA ILE A 85 0.99 13.21 -24.31
C ILE A 85 0.49 14.63 -24.68
N GLU A 86 0.14 14.85 -25.96
CA GLU A 86 -0.29 16.17 -26.45
C GLU A 86 -1.70 16.52 -25.98
N THR A 87 -2.65 15.59 -26.16
CA THR A 87 -4.05 15.80 -25.73
C THR A 87 -4.28 15.42 -24.27
N GLN A 88 -3.31 14.76 -23.61
CA GLN A 88 -3.43 14.25 -22.25
C GLN A 88 -4.59 13.25 -22.05
N GLU A 89 -4.97 12.56 -23.14
CA GLU A 89 -6.07 11.60 -23.17
C GLU A 89 -5.58 10.16 -23.03
N ILE A 90 -6.39 9.35 -22.34
CA ILE A 90 -6.19 7.92 -22.19
C ILE A 90 -7.09 7.20 -23.19
N PHE A 91 -6.52 6.32 -23.98
CA PHE A 91 -7.27 5.45 -24.87
C PHE A 91 -7.27 4.03 -24.31
N TYR A 92 -8.45 3.43 -24.30
CA TYR A 92 -8.64 2.08 -23.85
C TYR A 92 -8.84 1.12 -25.02
N ASP A 93 -8.66 -0.15 -24.76
CA ASP A 93 -8.83 -1.20 -25.74
C ASP A 93 -10.26 -1.69 -25.75
N ASN A 94 -11.04 -1.25 -26.73
CA ASN A 94 -12.45 -1.62 -26.87
C ASN A 94 -12.63 -3.12 -27.20
N THR A 95 -11.57 -3.84 -27.54
CA THR A 95 -11.61 -5.30 -27.69
C THR A 95 -11.52 -6.04 -26.35
N LYS A 96 -11.13 -5.31 -25.27
CA LYS A 96 -11.05 -5.85 -23.91
C LYS A 96 -12.17 -5.35 -23.01
N TYR A 97 -12.63 -4.12 -23.22
CA TYR A 97 -13.71 -3.53 -22.44
C TYR A 97 -14.62 -2.69 -23.31
N ASN A 98 -15.93 -3.00 -23.28
CA ASN A 98 -16.97 -2.23 -23.96
C ASN A 98 -17.54 -1.17 -23.00
N PHE A 99 -17.36 0.10 -23.35
CA PHE A 99 -17.84 1.21 -22.52
C PHE A 99 -19.36 1.45 -22.67
N GLU A 100 -19.97 1.02 -23.77
CA GLU A 100 -21.42 1.17 -23.99
C GLU A 100 -22.20 0.27 -23.04
N ASP A 101 -21.78 -0.99 -22.92
CA ASP A 101 -22.43 -1.99 -22.07
C ASP A 101 -21.77 -2.18 -20.71
N SER A 102 -20.68 -1.43 -20.43
CA SER A 102 -19.85 -1.59 -19.23
C SER A 102 -19.41 -3.05 -19.00
N SER A 103 -19.08 -3.77 -20.07
CA SER A 103 -18.78 -5.20 -20.07
C SER A 103 -17.34 -5.50 -20.49
N TRP A 104 -16.78 -6.53 -19.88
CA TRP A 104 -15.46 -7.06 -20.25
C TRP A 104 -15.57 -8.05 -21.41
N ILE A 105 -14.56 -8.03 -22.29
CA ILE A 105 -14.43 -8.94 -23.43
C ILE A 105 -13.06 -9.60 -23.35
N ILE A 106 -13.01 -10.93 -23.22
CA ILE A 106 -11.76 -11.71 -23.25
C ILE A 106 -11.96 -12.89 -24.21
N GLY A 107 -11.07 -12.95 -25.22
CA GLY A 107 -11.14 -14.01 -26.24
C GLY A 107 -12.42 -13.97 -27.08
N GLY A 108 -13.11 -12.83 -27.16
CA GLY A 108 -14.39 -12.68 -27.87
C GLY A 108 -15.62 -13.04 -27.02
N GLU A 109 -15.44 -13.42 -25.76
CA GLU A 109 -16.52 -13.72 -24.82
C GLU A 109 -16.67 -12.61 -23.79
N SER A 110 -17.90 -12.39 -23.29
CA SER A 110 -18.16 -11.48 -22.17
C SER A 110 -17.64 -12.09 -20.88
N LYS A 111 -16.38 -11.81 -20.54
CA LYS A 111 -15.69 -12.38 -19.38
C LYS A 111 -14.77 -11.35 -18.74
N LYS A 112 -14.90 -11.16 -17.43
CA LYS A 112 -14.02 -10.30 -16.64
C LYS A 112 -12.61 -10.92 -16.53
N PRO A 113 -11.51 -10.11 -16.51
CA PRO A 113 -10.18 -10.59 -16.20
C PRO A 113 -10.16 -11.38 -14.90
N THR A 114 -9.35 -12.44 -14.84
CA THR A 114 -9.24 -13.20 -13.60
C THR A 114 -8.57 -12.36 -12.51
N PHE A 115 -8.95 -12.61 -11.27
CA PHE A 115 -8.32 -11.94 -10.14
C PHE A 115 -6.80 -12.19 -10.12
N HIS A 116 -6.40 -13.44 -10.41
CA HIS A 116 -4.98 -13.82 -10.43
C HIS A 116 -4.20 -13.04 -11.46
N ASP A 117 -4.65 -12.98 -12.72
CA ASP A 117 -3.93 -12.29 -13.79
C ASP A 117 -3.84 -10.79 -13.53
N SER A 118 -4.90 -10.20 -13.01
CA SER A 118 -4.94 -8.77 -12.66
C SER A 118 -3.98 -8.45 -11.52
N TYR A 119 -3.98 -9.28 -10.47
CA TYR A 119 -3.08 -9.15 -9.32
C TYR A 119 -1.61 -9.28 -9.73
N GLU A 120 -1.27 -10.34 -10.46
CA GLU A 120 0.10 -10.56 -10.95
C GLU A 120 0.59 -9.42 -11.84
N THR A 121 -0.28 -8.92 -12.74
CA THR A 121 0.02 -7.77 -13.59
C THR A 121 0.32 -6.54 -12.75
N PHE A 122 -0.50 -6.25 -11.76
CA PHE A 122 -0.32 -5.10 -10.88
C PHE A 122 0.98 -5.17 -10.08
N ILE A 123 1.20 -6.29 -9.37
CA ILE A 123 2.39 -6.45 -8.50
C ILE A 123 3.68 -6.43 -9.30
N LYS A 124 3.74 -7.13 -10.45
CA LYS A 124 4.99 -7.26 -11.21
C LYS A 124 5.33 -6.03 -12.04
N ASN A 125 4.32 -5.38 -12.61
CA ASN A 125 4.55 -4.36 -13.62
C ASN A 125 4.31 -2.93 -13.13
N HIS A 126 3.53 -2.76 -12.05
CA HIS A 126 3.07 -1.43 -11.66
C HIS A 126 3.49 -1.00 -10.27
N LEU A 127 3.58 -1.91 -9.29
CA LEU A 127 3.86 -1.57 -7.90
C LEU A 127 5.32 -1.88 -7.53
N SER A 128 6.01 -0.90 -6.94
CA SER A 128 7.24 -1.12 -6.16
C SER A 128 7.09 -0.44 -4.80
N VAL A 129 7.41 -1.18 -3.74
CA VAL A 129 7.47 -0.66 -2.36
C VAL A 129 8.83 -1.03 -1.79
N GLU A 130 9.59 -0.02 -1.41
CA GLU A 130 10.95 -0.15 -0.91
C GLU A 130 11.10 0.66 0.38
N THR A 131 11.73 0.08 1.39
CA THR A 131 12.10 0.79 2.61
C THR A 131 13.60 0.94 2.71
N ASP A 132 14.03 2.16 2.98
CA ASP A 132 15.41 2.45 3.29
C ASP A 132 15.75 1.96 4.71
N SER A 133 16.75 1.09 4.82
CA SER A 133 17.12 0.44 6.09
C SER A 133 17.70 1.42 7.11
N ILE A 134 18.23 2.56 6.66
CA ILE A 134 18.88 3.58 7.51
C ILE A 134 17.84 4.61 7.96
N THR A 135 17.13 5.21 7.01
CA THR A 135 16.17 6.28 7.28
C THR A 135 14.80 5.77 7.72
N LYS A 136 14.51 4.48 7.51
CA LYS A 136 13.19 3.86 7.74
C LYS A 136 12.06 4.49 6.92
N LEU A 137 12.40 5.30 5.94
CA LEU A 137 11.40 5.86 5.03
C LEU A 137 10.98 4.82 4.00
N THR A 138 9.70 4.74 3.74
CA THR A 138 9.12 3.84 2.74
C THR A 138 8.80 4.61 1.47
N LYS A 139 9.35 4.17 0.36
CA LYS A 139 9.06 4.68 -0.96
C LYS A 139 8.05 3.78 -1.66
N VAL A 140 6.90 4.34 -1.98
CA VAL A 140 5.87 3.70 -2.81
C VAL A 140 5.96 4.28 -4.20
N SER A 141 6.19 3.43 -5.20
CA SER A 141 6.36 3.83 -6.59
C SER A 141 5.35 3.11 -7.47
N ILE A 142 4.63 3.86 -8.28
CA ILE A 142 3.69 3.34 -9.27
C ILE A 142 4.18 3.65 -10.67
N SER A 143 4.34 2.60 -11.47
CA SER A 143 4.75 2.67 -12.88
C SER A 143 3.54 2.43 -13.78
N HIS A 144 3.24 3.38 -14.69
CA HIS A 144 2.15 3.24 -15.64
C HIS A 144 2.46 4.01 -16.95
N PRO A 145 1.97 3.56 -18.11
CA PRO A 145 2.15 4.31 -19.35
C PRO A 145 1.48 5.69 -19.36
N SER A 146 0.45 5.91 -18.53
CA SER A 146 -0.13 7.24 -18.29
C SER A 146 0.39 7.82 -16.96
N PRO A 147 1.04 8.99 -16.98
CA PRO A 147 1.54 9.64 -15.76
C PRO A 147 0.40 10.08 -14.82
N LYS A 148 -0.79 10.37 -15.37
CA LYS A 148 -1.97 10.70 -14.59
C LYS A 148 -2.49 9.50 -13.79
N VAL A 149 -2.53 8.32 -14.43
CA VAL A 149 -2.93 7.07 -13.77
C VAL A 149 -1.91 6.67 -12.72
N ALA A 150 -0.61 6.79 -13.02
CA ALA A 150 0.44 6.50 -12.04
C ALA A 150 0.27 7.32 -10.76
N LYS A 151 0.02 8.63 -10.90
CA LYS A 151 -0.26 9.50 -9.74
C LYS A 151 -1.55 9.11 -9.02
N LYS A 152 -2.65 8.92 -9.75
CA LYS A 152 -3.96 8.53 -9.19
C LYS A 152 -3.85 7.25 -8.34
N TRP A 153 -3.16 6.24 -8.85
CA TRP A 153 -2.98 4.97 -8.15
C TRP A 153 -2.08 5.11 -6.92
N ALA A 154 -1.01 5.90 -7.01
CA ALA A 154 -0.15 6.17 -5.86
C ALA A 154 -0.92 6.85 -4.72
N ASP A 155 -1.71 7.90 -5.03
CA ASP A 155 -2.57 8.57 -4.05
C ASP A 155 -3.59 7.58 -3.45
N MET A 156 -4.24 6.77 -4.28
CA MET A 156 -5.24 5.79 -3.84
C MET A 156 -4.65 4.72 -2.92
N ILE A 157 -3.46 4.22 -3.22
CA ILE A 157 -2.77 3.21 -2.39
C ILE A 157 -2.47 3.79 -1.00
N ILE A 158 -1.92 5.02 -0.95
CA ILE A 158 -1.58 5.67 0.31
C ILE A 158 -2.83 5.89 1.17
N LEU A 159 -3.90 6.38 0.55
CA LEU A 159 -5.16 6.59 1.25
C LEU A 159 -5.75 5.27 1.77
N LYS A 160 -5.81 4.25 0.91
CA LYS A 160 -6.40 2.94 1.26
C LYS A 160 -5.59 2.24 2.34
N ILE A 161 -4.26 2.23 2.29
CA ILE A 161 -3.47 1.56 3.34
C ILE A 161 -3.66 2.23 4.70
N ASN A 162 -3.66 3.57 4.76
CA ASN A 162 -3.93 4.28 6.00
C ASN A 162 -5.32 3.96 6.56
N ASN A 163 -6.34 3.94 5.70
CA ASN A 163 -7.71 3.62 6.11
C ASN A 163 -7.84 2.17 6.60
N ILE A 164 -7.37 1.19 5.83
CA ILE A 164 -7.47 -0.24 6.17
C ILE A 164 -6.78 -0.52 7.51
N MET A 165 -5.58 0.00 7.71
CA MET A 165 -4.83 -0.22 8.94
C MET A 165 -5.46 0.51 10.13
N ARG A 166 -6.00 1.71 9.92
CA ARG A 166 -6.77 2.45 10.93
C ARG A 166 -8.03 1.69 11.33
N ASP A 167 -8.81 1.25 10.36
CA ASP A 167 -10.08 0.57 10.63
C ASP A 167 -9.86 -0.77 11.33
N LYS A 168 -8.83 -1.52 10.93
CA LYS A 168 -8.41 -2.74 11.63
C LYS A 168 -8.04 -2.45 13.09
N LYS A 169 -7.31 -1.37 13.35
CA LYS A 169 -6.94 -0.99 14.73
C LYS A 169 -8.15 -0.52 15.53
N LEU A 170 -9.07 0.22 14.92
CA LEU A 170 -10.32 0.64 15.58
C LEU A 170 -11.16 -0.58 15.99
N ASP A 171 -11.27 -1.60 15.16
CA ASP A 171 -11.97 -2.85 15.50
C ASP A 171 -11.30 -3.59 16.66
N GLU A 172 -9.97 -3.71 16.64
CA GLU A 172 -9.18 -4.31 17.71
C GLU A 172 -9.38 -3.57 19.05
N LEU A 173 -9.24 -2.23 19.03
CA LEU A 173 -9.40 -1.40 20.22
C LEU A 173 -10.82 -1.46 20.79
N ASN A 174 -11.85 -1.47 19.95
CA ASN A 174 -13.23 -1.62 20.42
C ASN A 174 -13.46 -2.97 21.09
N LYS A 175 -12.93 -4.06 20.55
CA LYS A 175 -12.99 -5.40 21.16
C LYS A 175 -12.25 -5.44 22.48
N SER A 176 -11.06 -4.83 22.57
CA SER A 176 -10.27 -4.73 23.81
C SER A 176 -11.04 -3.97 24.89
N VAL A 177 -11.59 -2.80 24.58
CA VAL A 177 -12.38 -1.99 25.53
C VAL A 177 -13.62 -2.75 26.03
N LEU A 178 -14.32 -3.47 25.14
CA LEU A 178 -15.46 -4.30 25.53
C LEU A 178 -15.05 -5.42 26.48
N PHE A 179 -13.97 -6.11 26.18
CA PHE A 179 -13.44 -7.17 27.04
C PHE A 179 -13.07 -6.61 28.42
N LEU A 180 -12.29 -5.55 28.49
CA LEU A 180 -11.85 -4.92 29.74
C LEU A 180 -13.04 -4.44 30.57
N LYS A 181 -14.08 -3.84 29.97
CA LYS A 181 -15.31 -3.45 30.68
C LYS A 181 -16.05 -4.64 31.28
N ASN A 182 -16.10 -5.76 30.55
CA ASN A 182 -16.71 -6.98 31.07
C ASN A 182 -15.94 -7.54 32.27
N GLU A 183 -14.60 -7.53 32.22
CA GLU A 183 -13.75 -8.00 33.34
C GLU A 183 -13.82 -7.05 34.53
N LEU A 184 -13.93 -5.73 34.32
CA LEU A 184 -14.13 -4.74 35.36
C LEU A 184 -15.43 -5.03 36.18
N ASN A 185 -16.49 -5.43 35.48
CA ASN A 185 -17.77 -5.73 36.13
C ASN A 185 -17.77 -7.06 36.90
N LYS A 186 -16.89 -8.00 36.53
CA LYS A 186 -16.79 -9.32 37.19
C LYS A 186 -15.87 -9.33 38.42
N THR A 187 -14.86 -8.44 38.43
CA THR A 187 -13.89 -8.43 39.53
C THR A 187 -14.41 -7.70 40.76
N ASN A 188 -14.10 -8.24 41.95
CA ASN A 188 -14.39 -7.62 43.23
C ASN A 188 -13.13 -7.11 43.95
N VAL A 189 -11.96 -7.29 43.37
CA VAL A 189 -10.67 -6.86 43.93
C VAL A 189 -10.41 -5.41 43.52
N ASN A 190 -10.28 -4.50 44.48
CA ASN A 190 -10.16 -3.07 44.22
C ASN A 190 -8.90 -2.71 43.44
N GLU A 191 -7.75 -3.30 43.73
CA GLU A 191 -6.50 -3.09 43.06
C GLU A 191 -6.60 -3.48 41.57
N LEU A 192 -7.31 -4.58 41.27
CA LEU A 192 -7.54 -5.02 39.91
C LEU A 192 -8.51 -4.10 39.16
N LYS A 193 -9.54 -3.57 39.84
CA LYS A 193 -10.44 -2.56 39.25
C LYS A 193 -9.69 -1.32 38.81
N VAL A 194 -8.76 -0.83 39.63
CA VAL A 194 -7.93 0.33 39.28
C VAL A 194 -7.08 0.01 38.02
N ALA A 195 -6.38 -1.11 38.03
CA ALA A 195 -5.52 -1.51 36.90
C ALA A 195 -6.30 -1.69 35.57
N ILE A 196 -7.51 -2.28 35.64
CA ILE A 196 -8.39 -2.44 34.48
C ILE A 196 -8.90 -1.07 34.02
N SER A 197 -9.28 -0.17 34.94
CA SER A 197 -9.76 1.18 34.58
C SER A 197 -8.67 1.99 33.87
N GLU A 198 -7.44 1.96 34.36
CA GLU A 198 -6.28 2.58 33.68
C GLU A 198 -6.02 1.97 32.31
N SER A 199 -6.23 0.67 32.14
CA SER A 199 -6.10 0.01 30.84
C SER A 199 -7.19 0.46 29.88
N ILE A 200 -8.43 0.59 30.34
CA ILE A 200 -9.55 1.14 29.53
C ILE A 200 -9.23 2.57 29.11
N GLU A 201 -8.70 3.40 29.99
CA GLU A 201 -8.34 4.79 29.67
C GLU A 201 -7.27 4.83 28.56
N ARG A 202 -6.21 4.00 28.63
CA ARG A 202 -5.20 3.90 27.59
C ARG A 202 -5.78 3.47 26.23
N GLU A 203 -6.63 2.44 26.23
CA GLU A 203 -7.29 1.98 25.00
C GLU A 203 -8.22 3.04 24.40
N LEU A 204 -8.97 3.78 25.23
CA LEU A 204 -9.81 4.88 24.79
C LEU A 204 -8.99 6.04 24.20
N ASN A 205 -7.84 6.37 24.78
CA ASN A 205 -6.93 7.37 24.25
C ASN A 205 -6.38 6.93 22.88
N SER A 206 -5.99 5.67 22.74
CA SER A 206 -5.56 5.08 21.46
C SER A 206 -6.67 5.09 20.41
N LEU A 207 -7.90 4.77 20.83
CA LEU A 207 -9.09 4.80 19.97
C LEU A 207 -9.41 6.22 19.49
N MET A 208 -9.34 7.21 20.38
CA MET A 208 -9.53 8.61 20.00
C MET A 208 -8.45 9.06 19.01
N TYR A 209 -7.18 8.71 19.26
CA TYR A 209 -6.09 9.02 18.35
C TYR A 209 -6.33 8.40 16.95
N ALA A 210 -6.68 7.12 16.88
CA ALA A 210 -6.95 6.45 15.62
C ALA A 210 -8.12 7.10 14.85
N LYS A 211 -9.16 7.58 15.57
CA LYS A 211 -10.31 8.25 14.94
C LYS A 211 -9.99 9.61 14.30
N ILE A 212 -9.07 10.37 14.89
CA ILE A 212 -8.78 11.74 14.42
C ILE A 212 -7.59 11.81 13.46
N THR A 213 -6.84 10.70 13.31
CA THR A 213 -5.61 10.69 12.51
C THR A 213 -5.91 10.12 11.13
N GLU A 214 -5.80 10.93 10.08
CA GLU A 214 -5.96 10.49 8.69
C GLU A 214 -4.75 9.68 8.22
N ASP A 215 -3.54 10.21 8.44
CA ASP A 215 -2.26 9.55 8.14
C ASP A 215 -1.88 8.57 9.26
N TYR A 216 -2.69 7.50 9.42
CA TYR A 216 -2.61 6.64 10.60
C TYR A 216 -1.30 5.84 10.65
N ILE A 217 -0.96 5.10 9.58
CA ILE A 217 0.26 4.28 9.51
C ILE A 217 1.42 5.04 8.91
N PHE A 218 1.16 5.74 7.80
CA PHE A 218 2.17 6.46 7.05
C PHE A 218 1.82 7.93 6.93
N LYS A 219 2.73 8.78 7.41
CA LYS A 219 2.70 10.21 7.13
C LYS A 219 3.36 10.47 5.78
N VAL A 220 2.72 11.24 4.93
CA VAL A 220 3.26 11.57 3.61
C VAL A 220 4.28 12.69 3.74
N ILE A 221 5.56 12.41 3.46
CA ILE A 221 6.64 13.40 3.40
C ILE A 221 6.67 14.07 2.03
N ASP A 222 6.67 13.26 0.95
CA ASP A 222 6.56 13.76 -0.41
C ASP A 222 5.38 13.08 -1.12
N LYS A 223 4.49 13.92 -1.64
CA LYS A 223 3.24 13.46 -2.29
C LYS A 223 3.53 13.00 -3.72
N PRO A 224 2.77 12.01 -4.21
CA PRO A 224 2.87 11.59 -5.60
C PRO A 224 2.64 12.75 -6.55
N ARG A 225 3.46 12.83 -7.60
CA ARG A 225 3.34 13.87 -8.63
C ARG A 225 3.16 13.25 -10.01
N VAL A 226 2.54 13.99 -10.89
CA VAL A 226 2.46 13.61 -12.31
C VAL A 226 3.87 13.67 -12.90
N ALA A 227 4.39 12.54 -13.33
CA ALA A 227 5.72 12.47 -13.92
C ALA A 227 5.76 13.24 -15.25
N THR A 228 6.74 14.13 -15.41
CA THR A 228 6.98 14.89 -16.65
C THR A 228 7.96 14.18 -17.57
N VAL A 229 8.75 13.25 -17.05
CA VAL A 229 9.77 12.50 -17.78
C VAL A 229 9.49 11.00 -17.68
N GLN A 230 9.70 10.27 -18.77
CA GLN A 230 9.57 8.81 -18.77
C GLN A 230 10.67 8.16 -17.91
N SER A 231 10.30 7.17 -17.10
CA SER A 231 11.22 6.36 -16.29
C SER A 231 11.81 5.18 -17.07
N ALA A 232 11.04 4.63 -18.01
CA ALA A 232 11.46 3.53 -18.87
C ALA A 232 10.85 3.68 -20.28
N PRO A 233 11.47 3.06 -21.32
CA PRO A 233 12.82 2.50 -21.29
C PRO A 233 13.90 3.59 -21.26
N LYS A 234 15.04 3.31 -20.62
CA LYS A 234 16.20 4.21 -20.61
C LYS A 234 16.88 4.19 -22.00
N LYS A 235 16.33 4.97 -22.94
CA LYS A 235 16.75 4.98 -24.37
C LYS A 235 18.25 5.15 -24.54
N LYS A 236 18.90 5.99 -23.73
CA LYS A 236 20.36 6.19 -23.74
C LYS A 236 21.13 4.87 -23.54
N ASN A 237 20.72 4.07 -22.53
CA ASN A 237 21.40 2.81 -22.22
C ASN A 237 21.23 1.79 -23.37
N ILE A 238 20.05 1.75 -24.00
CA ILE A 238 19.78 0.85 -25.12
C ILE A 238 20.70 1.21 -26.32
N VAL A 239 20.85 2.48 -26.63
CA VAL A 239 21.73 2.95 -27.71
C VAL A 239 23.19 2.58 -27.42
N VAL A 240 23.68 2.84 -26.21
CA VAL A 240 25.05 2.50 -25.80
C VAL A 240 25.32 0.99 -25.94
N ILE A 241 24.44 0.16 -25.40
CA ILE A 241 24.57 -1.30 -25.46
C ILE A 241 24.53 -1.79 -26.91
N SER A 242 23.61 -1.26 -27.74
CA SER A 242 23.50 -1.63 -29.14
C SER A 242 24.75 -1.24 -29.92
N THR A 243 25.36 -0.08 -29.65
CA THR A 243 26.60 0.37 -30.27
C THR A 243 27.77 -0.53 -29.89
N ILE A 244 27.89 -0.92 -28.61
CA ILE A 244 28.96 -1.81 -28.17
C ILE A 244 28.82 -3.19 -28.84
N ILE A 245 27.62 -3.75 -28.90
CA ILE A 245 27.36 -5.05 -29.53
C ILE A 245 27.68 -4.95 -31.03
N GLY A 246 27.24 -3.89 -31.69
CA GLY A 246 27.55 -3.65 -33.14
C GLY A 246 29.03 -3.54 -33.39
N PHE A 247 29.79 -2.86 -32.53
CA PHE A 247 31.24 -2.75 -32.63
C PHE A 247 31.93 -4.11 -32.46
N ILE A 248 31.52 -4.90 -31.44
CA ILE A 248 32.11 -6.24 -31.26
C ILE A 248 31.85 -7.14 -32.47
N LEU A 249 30.64 -7.14 -33.01
CA LEU A 249 30.31 -7.93 -34.19
C LEU A 249 31.10 -7.47 -35.42
N SER A 250 31.34 -6.16 -35.58
CA SER A 250 32.15 -5.61 -36.66
C SER A 250 33.62 -6.00 -36.59
N VAL A 251 34.16 -6.27 -35.40
CA VAL A 251 35.55 -6.70 -35.21
C VAL A 251 35.73 -8.21 -35.43
N LEU A 252 34.64 -8.99 -35.24
CA LEU A 252 34.63 -10.45 -35.38
C LEU A 252 34.39 -10.91 -36.85
N ILE A 253 33.94 -10.03 -37.72
CA ILE A 253 33.78 -10.25 -39.18
C ILE A 253 34.96 -9.67 -39.95
#